data_7ad6439b84531540d111c7a39739634e
#
_entry.id   7ad6439b84531540d111c7a39739634e
#
_cell.length_a   1.000
_cell.length_b   1.000
_cell.length_c   1.000
_cell.angle_alpha   90.00
_cell.angle_beta   90.00
_cell.angle_gamma   90.00
#
_symmetry.space_group_name_H-M   'P 1'
#
loop_
_entity.id
_entity.type
_entity.pdbx_description
1 polymer ?
#
loop_
_entity_poly.entity_id
_entity_poly.type
_entity_poly.pdbx_seq_one_letter_code
_entity_poly.pdbx_strand_id
1 'polypeptide(L)'
;MSKPLWLNVSPTSGSGNGTITNSASKHTGRVARTGVVTVTATGVSTPKTYNVTQTPSAEFVSFDDGDSMSVSKGGGTITIQGKSNSSKLTFAWVGESYEVELPAQYTAAGLSTNNGTAIAGDPGASAEFVFAIELEVPLNDTIEEVTRTLKVTANSTNVTK
;
A
#
# COMPACT_ATOMS: atom_id res chain seq x y z
N MET A 1 3.77 16.01 -28.07
CA MET A 1 4.11 16.05 -26.63
C MET A 1 4.10 14.64 -26.06
N SER A 2 5.11 14.25 -25.27
CA SER A 2 5.18 12.96 -24.58
C SER A 2 5.23 13.22 -23.08
N LYS A 3 4.59 12.35 -22.28
CA LYS A 3 4.46 12.46 -20.81
C LYS A 3 4.18 11.09 -20.17
N PRO A 4 4.47 10.88 -18.88
CA PRO A 4 4.06 9.68 -18.17
C PRO A 4 2.54 9.62 -17.96
N LEU A 5 2.01 8.40 -17.78
CA LEU A 5 0.56 8.16 -17.65
C LEU A 5 -0.08 8.85 -16.44
N TRP A 6 0.64 8.96 -15.34
CA TRP A 6 0.14 9.57 -14.11
C TRP A 6 0.05 11.10 -14.14
N LEU A 7 0.62 11.74 -15.19
CA LEU A 7 0.65 13.18 -15.36
C LEU A 7 -0.32 13.59 -16.48
N ASN A 8 -1.23 14.49 -16.19
CA ASN A 8 -2.05 15.14 -17.20
C ASN A 8 -1.46 16.51 -17.53
N VAL A 9 -1.39 16.82 -18.83
CA VAL A 9 -0.80 18.06 -19.37
C VAL A 9 -1.83 18.70 -20.28
N SER A 10 -2.14 19.97 -20.05
CA SER A 10 -3.14 20.69 -20.85
C SER A 10 -2.70 22.17 -21.05
N PRO A 11 -2.90 22.73 -22.25
CA PRO A 11 -3.25 22.05 -23.50
C PRO A 11 -2.10 21.21 -24.06
N THR A 12 -2.41 20.20 -24.88
CA THR A 12 -1.40 19.34 -25.54
C THR A 12 -0.83 19.92 -26.84
N SER A 13 -1.46 20.98 -27.35
CA SER A 13 -1.02 21.75 -28.53
C SER A 13 -1.44 23.21 -28.39
N GLY A 14 -0.78 24.09 -29.10
CA GLY A 14 -1.06 25.51 -29.12
C GLY A 14 -0.16 26.26 -30.10
N SER A 15 -0.36 27.56 -30.28
CA SER A 15 0.46 28.44 -31.08
C SER A 15 0.74 29.73 -30.32
N GLY A 16 1.87 30.38 -30.59
CA GLY A 16 2.29 31.59 -29.91
C GLY A 16 2.70 31.33 -28.45
N ASN A 17 2.59 32.37 -27.62
CA ASN A 17 2.86 32.27 -26.20
C ASN A 17 1.66 31.61 -25.47
N GLY A 18 1.93 30.59 -24.70
CA GLY A 18 0.90 29.85 -23.96
C GLY A 18 1.38 29.32 -22.62
N THR A 19 0.44 28.99 -21.76
CA THR A 19 0.69 28.33 -20.48
C THR A 19 0.31 26.86 -20.56
N ILE A 20 1.17 26.00 -20.05
CA ILE A 20 0.90 24.57 -19.91
C ILE A 20 0.62 24.27 -18.44
N THR A 21 -0.55 23.69 -18.15
CA THR A 21 -0.92 23.24 -16.81
C THR A 21 -0.66 21.76 -16.67
N ASN A 22 -0.05 21.37 -15.55
CA ASN A 22 0.19 19.99 -15.18
C ASN A 22 -0.68 19.62 -13.97
N SER A 23 -1.36 18.48 -14.05
CA SER A 23 -2.04 17.87 -12.91
C SER A 23 -1.64 16.40 -12.80
N ALA A 24 -1.39 15.94 -11.57
CA ALA A 24 -0.94 14.58 -11.30
C ALA A 24 -2.01 13.79 -10.57
N SER A 25 -2.15 12.50 -10.88
CA SER A 25 -2.96 11.58 -10.07
C SER A 25 -2.34 11.41 -8.67
N LYS A 26 -3.16 11.06 -7.68
CA LYS A 26 -2.69 10.75 -6.32
C LYS A 26 -1.55 9.73 -6.38
N HIS A 27 -0.51 9.96 -5.60
CA HIS A 27 0.62 9.04 -5.45
C HIS A 27 0.56 8.41 -4.06
N THR A 28 0.43 7.09 -3.99
CA THR A 28 0.34 6.33 -2.74
C THR A 28 1.62 5.60 -2.39
N GLY A 29 2.59 5.57 -3.31
CA GLY A 29 3.90 4.94 -3.09
C GLY A 29 4.80 5.78 -2.19
N ARG A 30 5.70 5.11 -1.46
CA ARG A 30 6.65 5.72 -0.52
C ARG A 30 7.94 6.23 -1.18
N VAL A 31 8.11 6.07 -2.50
CA VAL A 31 9.25 6.63 -3.25
C VAL A 31 8.75 7.70 -4.21
N ALA A 32 9.42 8.86 -4.23
CA ALA A 32 9.08 9.93 -5.16
C ALA A 32 9.11 9.44 -6.61
N ARG A 33 8.21 9.97 -7.44
CA ARG A 33 8.22 9.68 -8.89
C ARG A 33 8.48 10.96 -9.69
N THR A 34 9.30 10.84 -10.73
CA THR A 34 9.61 11.94 -11.64
C THR A 34 9.19 11.57 -13.05
N GLY A 35 8.52 12.50 -13.73
CA GLY A 35 8.12 12.37 -15.13
C GLY A 35 8.74 13.45 -15.96
N VAL A 36 9.11 13.10 -17.20
CA VAL A 36 9.62 14.05 -18.19
C VAL A 36 8.49 14.44 -19.14
N VAL A 37 8.28 15.72 -19.31
CA VAL A 37 7.38 16.26 -20.34
C VAL A 37 8.24 16.81 -21.48
N THR A 38 7.99 16.30 -22.70
CA THR A 38 8.68 16.73 -23.91
C THR A 38 7.79 17.63 -24.74
N VAL A 39 8.22 18.83 -25.06
CA VAL A 39 7.53 19.80 -25.90
C VAL A 39 8.27 19.92 -27.25
N THR A 40 7.51 19.79 -28.32
CA THR A 40 7.98 19.96 -29.71
C THR A 40 7.29 21.13 -30.36
N ALA A 41 7.98 21.83 -31.26
CA ALA A 41 7.37 22.89 -32.07
C ALA A 41 7.79 22.73 -33.55
N THR A 42 6.88 23.12 -34.46
CA THR A 42 7.16 23.12 -35.89
C THR A 42 8.32 24.07 -36.20
N GLY A 43 9.26 23.60 -37.00
CA GLY A 43 10.47 24.38 -37.36
C GLY A 43 11.58 24.37 -36.30
N VAL A 44 11.37 23.69 -35.15
CA VAL A 44 12.41 23.53 -34.13
C VAL A 44 12.84 22.06 -34.09
N SER A 45 14.10 21.82 -34.48
CA SER A 45 14.65 20.45 -34.59
C SER A 45 14.91 19.79 -33.24
N THR A 46 15.12 20.58 -32.16
CA THR A 46 15.47 20.06 -30.85
C THR A 46 14.29 20.23 -29.87
N PRO A 47 13.62 19.13 -29.44
CA PRO A 47 12.60 19.19 -28.41
C PRO A 47 13.14 19.80 -27.10
N LYS A 48 12.26 20.44 -26.36
CA LYS A 48 12.54 20.89 -24.98
C LYS A 48 11.85 19.99 -23.98
N THR A 49 12.51 19.74 -22.87
CA THR A 49 11.99 18.88 -21.80
C THR A 49 12.00 19.63 -20.47
N TYR A 50 11.05 19.26 -19.60
CA TYR A 50 11.07 19.62 -18.18
C TYR A 50 10.60 18.44 -17.32
N ASN A 51 11.07 18.44 -16.09
CA ASN A 51 10.74 17.41 -15.13
C ASN A 51 9.59 17.85 -14.22
N VAL A 52 8.68 16.93 -13.96
CA VAL A 52 7.66 17.06 -12.91
C VAL A 52 7.90 15.97 -11.88
N THR A 53 8.17 16.37 -10.64
CA THR A 53 8.39 15.43 -9.53
C THR A 53 7.22 15.48 -8.59
N GLN A 54 6.71 14.31 -8.21
CA GLN A 54 5.69 14.14 -7.19
C GLN A 54 6.33 13.50 -5.95
N THR A 55 6.14 14.14 -4.81
CA THR A 55 6.66 13.67 -3.53
C THR A 55 6.08 12.32 -3.12
N PRO A 56 6.79 11.53 -2.32
CA PRO A 56 6.29 10.25 -1.82
C PRO A 56 5.11 10.45 -0.86
N SER A 57 4.27 9.43 -0.74
CA SER A 57 3.35 9.29 0.37
C SER A 57 4.10 8.86 1.64
N ALA A 58 3.63 9.28 2.80
CA ALA A 58 4.11 8.70 4.06
C ALA A 58 3.89 7.19 4.08
N GLU A 59 4.77 6.45 4.77
CA GLU A 59 4.57 5.03 5.00
C GLU A 59 3.35 4.81 5.88
N PHE A 60 2.52 3.84 5.54
CA PHE A 60 1.32 3.50 6.30
C PHE A 60 0.99 2.01 6.24
N VAL A 61 0.18 1.59 7.19
CA VAL A 61 -0.57 0.33 7.20
C VAL A 61 -1.94 0.60 7.78
N SER A 62 -2.97 -0.04 7.25
CA SER A 62 -4.37 0.08 7.74
C SER A 62 -5.10 -1.25 7.54
N PHE A 63 -6.09 -1.52 8.38
CA PHE A 63 -7.05 -2.60 8.15
C PHE A 63 -8.25 -2.08 7.35
N ASP A 64 -8.84 -2.93 6.49
CA ASP A 64 -10.00 -2.58 5.67
C ASP A 64 -11.32 -2.71 6.46
N ASP A 65 -11.40 -3.65 7.39
CA ASP A 65 -12.61 -3.99 8.15
C ASP A 65 -12.73 -3.25 9.49
N GLY A 66 -12.03 -2.11 9.65
CA GLY A 66 -11.97 -1.36 10.90
C GLY A 66 -11.10 -2.04 11.96
N ASP A 67 -11.30 -1.66 13.24
CA ASP A 67 -10.40 -2.02 14.34
C ASP A 67 -10.78 -3.31 15.08
N SER A 68 -11.88 -3.97 14.72
CA SER A 68 -12.33 -5.21 15.36
C SER A 68 -13.06 -6.15 14.42
N MET A 69 -12.96 -7.44 14.71
CA MET A 69 -13.68 -8.52 14.03
C MET A 69 -14.19 -9.51 15.07
N SER A 70 -15.41 -10.01 14.89
CA SER A 70 -16.00 -11.05 15.75
C SER A 70 -16.00 -12.39 15.06
N VAL A 71 -15.65 -13.44 15.81
CA VAL A 71 -15.68 -14.83 15.36
C VAL A 71 -16.68 -15.59 16.19
N SER A 72 -17.45 -16.50 15.58
CA SER A 72 -18.41 -17.32 16.30
C SER A 72 -17.74 -18.21 17.35
N LYS A 73 -18.49 -18.65 18.38
CA LYS A 73 -18.01 -19.58 19.40
C LYS A 73 -17.39 -20.86 18.82
N GLY A 74 -17.87 -21.31 17.67
CA GLY A 74 -17.35 -22.51 16.99
C GLY A 74 -15.94 -22.36 16.40
N GLY A 75 -15.39 -21.15 16.40
CA GLY A 75 -14.12 -20.86 15.73
C GLY A 75 -14.23 -20.88 14.22
N GLY A 76 -13.13 -21.12 13.56
CA GLY A 76 -12.99 -21.23 12.10
C GLY A 76 -11.91 -20.35 11.52
N THR A 77 -11.75 -20.44 10.21
CA THR A 77 -10.81 -19.60 9.47
C THR A 77 -11.36 -18.19 9.30
N ILE A 78 -10.56 -17.17 9.61
CA ILE A 78 -10.86 -15.78 9.33
C ILE A 78 -9.76 -15.18 8.48
N THR A 79 -10.12 -14.23 7.61
CA THR A 79 -9.17 -13.47 6.81
C THR A 79 -9.20 -12.02 7.23
N ILE A 80 -8.07 -11.49 7.66
CA ILE A 80 -7.89 -10.08 7.98
C ILE A 80 -7.19 -9.43 6.81
N GLN A 81 -7.77 -8.37 6.26
CA GLN A 81 -7.25 -7.65 5.11
C GLN A 81 -6.93 -6.20 5.45
N GLY A 82 -6.04 -5.62 4.64
CA GLY A 82 -5.70 -4.22 4.78
C GLY A 82 -4.81 -3.71 3.65
N LYS A 83 -4.38 -2.46 3.78
CA LYS A 83 -3.54 -1.77 2.80
C LYS A 83 -2.27 -1.24 3.43
N SER A 84 -1.23 -1.24 2.64
CA SER A 84 0.06 -0.68 3.03
C SER A 84 0.85 -0.22 1.81
N ASN A 85 1.81 0.67 2.02
CA ASN A 85 2.87 0.98 1.07
C ASN A 85 4.26 0.63 1.63
N SER A 86 4.34 -0.13 2.72
CA SER A 86 5.61 -0.54 3.34
C SER A 86 6.36 -1.58 2.49
N SER A 87 7.68 -1.66 2.68
CA SER A 87 8.50 -2.72 2.09
C SER A 87 8.47 -4.03 2.87
N LYS A 88 7.92 -4.00 4.10
CA LYS A 88 7.86 -5.13 5.02
C LYS A 88 6.69 -4.96 5.98
N LEU A 89 5.99 -6.07 6.27
CA LEU A 89 5.01 -6.13 7.34
C LEU A 89 5.40 -7.22 8.34
N THR A 90 5.16 -6.95 9.61
CA THR A 90 5.36 -7.91 10.70
C THR A 90 4.07 -7.99 11.51
N PHE A 91 3.53 -9.19 11.62
CA PHE A 91 2.36 -9.50 12.42
C PHE A 91 2.80 -10.10 13.75
N ALA A 92 2.19 -9.65 14.83
CA ALA A 92 2.43 -10.15 16.17
C ALA A 92 1.18 -10.02 17.04
N TRP A 93 0.99 -10.91 18.01
CA TRP A 93 -0.01 -10.72 19.04
C TRP A 93 0.46 -9.65 20.03
N VAL A 94 -0.49 -8.89 20.57
CA VAL A 94 -0.24 -7.97 21.69
C VAL A 94 -0.55 -8.72 22.99
N GLY A 95 0.44 -8.84 23.88
CA GLY A 95 0.34 -9.58 25.13
C GLY A 95 0.93 -10.98 25.06
N GLU A 96 0.64 -11.81 26.06
CA GLU A 96 1.23 -13.12 26.20
C GLU A 96 0.51 -14.20 25.35
N SER A 97 1.21 -15.30 25.16
CA SER A 97 0.91 -16.55 24.45
C SER A 97 -0.57 -16.90 24.31
N TYR A 98 -1.02 -17.03 23.07
CA TYR A 98 -2.39 -17.38 22.75
C TYR A 98 -2.44 -18.70 21.98
N GLU A 99 -3.61 -19.35 22.06
CA GLU A 99 -3.91 -20.60 21.35
C GLU A 99 -4.02 -20.41 19.83
N VAL A 100 -4.14 -19.15 19.38
CA VAL A 100 -4.17 -18.83 17.94
C VAL A 100 -2.74 -18.61 17.45
N GLU A 101 -2.25 -19.55 16.66
CA GLU A 101 -0.94 -19.40 16.02
C GLU A 101 -0.99 -18.34 14.91
N LEU A 102 0.07 -17.53 14.86
CA LEU A 102 0.29 -16.67 13.70
C LEU A 102 0.88 -17.50 12.57
N PRO A 103 0.30 -17.46 11.36
CA PRO A 103 0.88 -18.15 10.22
C PRO A 103 2.26 -17.58 9.90
N ALA A 104 3.17 -18.45 9.47
CA ALA A 104 4.50 -18.05 9.05
C ALA A 104 4.49 -17.12 7.82
N GLN A 105 3.40 -17.13 7.07
CA GLN A 105 3.24 -16.36 5.84
C GLN A 105 1.92 -15.60 5.80
N TYR A 106 1.91 -14.52 5.05
CA TYR A 106 0.73 -13.74 4.68
C TYR A 106 0.80 -13.41 3.17
N THR A 107 -0.28 -12.91 2.60
CA THR A 107 -0.30 -12.46 1.21
C THR A 107 -0.06 -10.95 1.15
N ALA A 108 0.86 -10.50 0.32
CA ALA A 108 1.12 -9.09 0.01
C ALA A 108 1.18 -8.89 -1.49
N ALA A 109 0.38 -7.96 -2.02
CA ALA A 109 0.28 -7.70 -3.46
C ALA A 109 0.04 -8.98 -4.30
N GLY A 110 -0.71 -9.95 -3.76
CA GLY A 110 -1.00 -11.24 -4.39
C GLY A 110 0.12 -12.29 -4.30
N LEU A 111 1.21 -12.00 -3.57
CA LEU A 111 2.34 -12.92 -3.38
C LEU A 111 2.42 -13.40 -1.93
N SER A 112 2.72 -14.70 -1.73
CA SER A 112 3.01 -15.24 -0.41
C SER A 112 4.33 -14.66 0.10
N THR A 113 4.31 -14.13 1.32
CA THR A 113 5.43 -13.42 1.95
C THR A 113 5.62 -13.95 3.37
N ASN A 114 6.84 -14.24 3.77
CA ASN A 114 7.13 -14.64 5.14
C ASN A 114 6.93 -13.45 6.10
N ASN A 115 6.34 -13.72 7.25
CA ASN A 115 6.13 -12.74 8.30
C ASN A 115 7.45 -12.07 8.70
N GLY A 116 7.47 -10.74 8.73
CA GLY A 116 8.65 -9.96 9.12
C GLY A 116 9.78 -9.90 8.08
N THR A 117 9.58 -10.40 6.87
CA THR A 117 10.56 -10.29 5.77
C THR A 117 10.19 -9.22 4.75
N ALA A 118 11.15 -8.84 3.91
CA ALA A 118 10.92 -7.92 2.82
C ALA A 118 9.95 -8.50 1.77
N ILE A 119 9.01 -7.69 1.31
CA ILE A 119 8.05 -8.05 0.28
C ILE A 119 8.75 -8.03 -1.08
N ALA A 120 8.65 -9.13 -1.81
CA ALA A 120 9.29 -9.28 -3.11
C ALA A 120 8.84 -8.20 -4.11
N GLY A 121 9.81 -7.59 -4.81
CA GLY A 121 9.55 -6.55 -5.79
C GLY A 121 9.14 -5.20 -5.21
N ASP A 122 9.05 -5.07 -3.89
CA ASP A 122 8.73 -3.83 -3.19
C ASP A 122 7.59 -3.01 -3.81
N PRO A 123 6.36 -3.56 -3.88
CA PRO A 123 5.23 -2.88 -4.53
C PRO A 123 4.90 -1.53 -3.89
N GLY A 124 5.13 -1.40 -2.58
CA GLY A 124 4.89 -0.18 -1.81
C GLY A 124 5.78 1.01 -2.20
N ALA A 125 6.87 0.77 -2.91
CA ALA A 125 7.70 1.86 -3.44
C ALA A 125 6.92 2.75 -4.41
N SER A 126 6.12 2.15 -5.30
CA SER A 126 5.41 2.85 -6.37
C SER A 126 3.93 3.11 -6.08
N ALA A 127 3.26 2.26 -5.31
CA ALA A 127 1.85 2.38 -4.96
C ALA A 127 1.51 1.60 -3.68
N GLU A 128 0.36 1.90 -3.06
CA GLU A 128 -0.21 1.04 -2.03
C GLU A 128 -0.59 -0.33 -2.60
N PHE A 129 -0.55 -1.35 -1.76
CA PHE A 129 -0.97 -2.71 -2.07
C PHE A 129 -1.87 -3.27 -0.98
N VAL A 130 -2.63 -4.31 -1.33
CA VAL A 130 -3.46 -5.07 -0.38
C VAL A 130 -2.61 -6.18 0.24
N PHE A 131 -2.76 -6.39 1.55
CA PHE A 131 -2.30 -7.58 2.24
C PHE A 131 -3.47 -8.35 2.84
N ALA A 132 -3.26 -9.65 3.08
CA ALA A 132 -4.20 -10.52 3.77
C ALA A 132 -3.46 -11.53 4.63
N ILE A 133 -3.97 -11.79 5.83
CA ILE A 133 -3.51 -12.87 6.70
C ILE A 133 -4.71 -13.74 7.10
N GLU A 134 -4.54 -15.05 6.99
CA GLU A 134 -5.54 -16.04 7.40
C GLU A 134 -5.19 -16.59 8.78
N LEU A 135 -6.15 -16.62 9.68
CA LEU A 135 -6.01 -17.11 11.03
C LEU A 135 -7.01 -18.23 11.28
N GLU A 136 -6.53 -19.34 11.84
CA GLU A 136 -7.38 -20.42 12.36
C GLU A 136 -7.70 -20.12 13.81
N VAL A 137 -8.96 -19.75 14.08
CA VAL A 137 -9.43 -19.46 15.44
C VAL A 137 -10.03 -20.72 16.02
N PRO A 138 -9.52 -21.22 17.16
CA PRO A 138 -10.04 -22.43 17.80
C PRO A 138 -11.44 -22.22 18.37
N LEU A 139 -12.13 -23.32 18.68
CA LEU A 139 -13.35 -23.33 19.45
C LEU A 139 -13.14 -22.62 20.79
N ASN A 140 -14.02 -21.71 21.14
CA ASN A 140 -14.11 -21.17 22.50
C ASN A 140 -15.05 -22.06 23.32
N ASP A 141 -14.51 -22.90 24.16
CA ASP A 141 -15.27 -23.81 25.04
C ASP A 141 -15.75 -23.18 26.35
N THR A 142 -15.37 -21.91 26.58
CA THR A 142 -15.76 -21.13 27.75
C THR A 142 -17.11 -20.42 27.55
N ILE A 143 -17.67 -19.89 28.64
CA ILE A 143 -18.85 -19.01 28.61
C ILE A 143 -18.50 -17.54 28.43
N GLU A 144 -17.20 -17.21 28.52
CA GLU A 144 -16.69 -15.85 28.43
C GLU A 144 -16.28 -15.49 27.00
N GLU A 145 -16.44 -14.23 26.65
CA GLU A 145 -15.88 -13.69 25.42
C GLU A 145 -14.34 -13.61 25.53
N VAL A 146 -13.66 -14.11 24.52
CA VAL A 146 -12.20 -14.08 24.46
C VAL A 146 -11.76 -13.10 23.38
N THR A 147 -11.05 -12.03 23.80
CA THR A 147 -10.52 -10.99 22.89
C THR A 147 -9.03 -11.20 22.68
N ARG A 148 -8.60 -11.03 21.44
CA ARG A 148 -7.19 -11.05 21.01
C ARG A 148 -6.89 -9.79 20.22
N THR A 149 -5.69 -9.25 20.35
CA THR A 149 -5.27 -8.05 19.62
C THR A 149 -4.11 -8.40 18.70
N LEU A 150 -4.35 -8.32 17.38
CA LEU A 150 -3.32 -8.46 16.37
C LEU A 150 -2.70 -7.11 16.07
N LYS A 151 -1.37 -7.04 16.14
CA LYS A 151 -0.57 -5.88 15.76
C LYS A 151 0.10 -6.12 14.42
N VAL A 152 -0.06 -5.19 13.49
CA VAL A 152 0.73 -5.14 12.25
C VAL A 152 1.71 -3.98 12.34
N THR A 153 2.96 -4.28 12.08
CA THR A 153 4.05 -3.29 12.06
C THR A 153 4.58 -3.17 10.64
N ALA A 154 4.52 -1.96 10.10
CA ALA A 154 5.33 -1.51 8.96
C ALA A 154 6.68 -1.02 9.49
N ASN A 155 7.62 -0.56 8.65
CA ASN A 155 8.94 -0.14 9.14
C ASN A 155 8.87 0.94 10.24
N SER A 156 7.97 1.93 10.09
CA SER A 156 7.84 3.06 11.03
C SER A 156 6.43 3.22 11.63
N THR A 157 5.45 2.43 11.17
CA THR A 157 4.03 2.61 11.53
C THR A 157 3.44 1.32 12.07
N ASN A 158 2.65 1.40 13.13
CA ASN A 158 1.97 0.25 13.75
C ASN A 158 0.45 0.47 13.74
N VAL A 159 -0.29 -0.62 13.53
CA VAL A 159 -1.75 -0.67 13.68
C VAL A 159 -2.12 -1.92 14.48
N THR A 160 -3.14 -1.81 15.34
CA THR A 160 -3.68 -2.93 16.13
C THR A 160 -5.12 -3.26 15.70
N LYS A 161 -5.46 -4.54 15.76
CA LYS A 161 -6.80 -5.07 15.53
C LYS A 161 -7.18 -6.15 16.53
#